data_4869c3a75b36d6084fc2a956fada9c9f
#
_entry.id   4869c3a75b36d6084fc2a956fada9c9f
#
_cell.length_a   1.000
_cell.length_b   1.000
_cell.length_c   1.000
_cell.angle_alpha   90.00
_cell.angle_beta   90.00
_cell.angle_gamma   90.00
#
_symmetry.space_group_name_H-M   'P 1'
#
loop_
_entity.id
_entity.type
_entity.pdbx_description
1 polymer ?
#
loop_
_entity_poly.entity_id
_entity_poly.type
_entity_poly.pdbx_seq_one_letter_code
_entity_poly.pdbx_strand_id
1 'polypeptide(L)'
;MRSSAASDVYKRQVHNMKKFKLLLLALMCVAFLPSKADEGMWLLQLMQEQHLADRMKAQGLLLEADDIYNPNRVSLKDAVGIFGGGCTGEIISPDGLILTNHHCGYGAIQQHSSVEHDYLTDGFWAKSRKEELPTPGLKFKFVERIVDVTDKVNNKVKSGEVKEEETFEYDFLKKLADEELKASDLNGKAGISAQALPFYAGNKFYLIYLKTYSDVRMVAAPPSSIGKFGGETDNWMWPRHTCDFSVFRIYADANGEPAEYNENNVPLKAKKHLAISLKGINEGDYAMIMGFPGSTNRYLTQSEVKQRMHSTNEPRIRIRGVRQDVLKKEMAASDKVRIQYASKYAGSSNYWKNSIGMNKAIIDNKVLETKAEQEAKFAAFAKAKGNTDYEKVVSEIDAAIEKSNPILYNYTCFREVFQGGIEFGTPYLILDKLKEAIKNKDKEAINKNIETLKKVYADVHNKDYDHEVDRKVAKALLPLYAEMVPADALPAFYTTCLLYTSDAADDRISV
;
A
#
# COMPACT_ATOMS: atom_id res chain seq x y z
N MET A 1 -5.96 -80.81 6.87
CA MET A 1 -6.89 -79.74 6.79
C MET A 1 -6.50 -78.43 7.55
N ARG A 2 -5.24 -78.04 7.58
CA ARG A 2 -4.77 -76.79 8.23
C ARG A 2 -4.21 -75.73 7.26
N SER A 3 -4.22 -75.96 5.95
CA SER A 3 -3.60 -75.05 4.96
C SER A 3 -4.62 -74.09 4.26
N SER A 4 -5.91 -74.40 4.26
CA SER A 4 -6.92 -73.56 3.57
C SER A 4 -7.33 -72.35 4.41
N ALA A 5 -7.43 -72.48 5.75
CA ALA A 5 -7.83 -71.40 6.63
C ALA A 5 -6.82 -70.23 6.68
N ALA A 6 -5.50 -70.54 6.66
CA ALA A 6 -4.47 -69.52 6.63
C ALA A 6 -4.42 -68.77 5.31
N SER A 7 -4.71 -69.45 4.18
CA SER A 7 -4.84 -68.78 2.87
C SER A 7 -6.03 -67.83 2.78
N ASP A 8 -7.15 -68.18 3.41
CA ASP A 8 -8.36 -67.31 3.39
C ASP A 8 -8.24 -66.11 4.30
N VAL A 9 -7.56 -66.23 5.45
CA VAL A 9 -7.24 -65.11 6.33
C VAL A 9 -6.28 -64.16 5.64
N TYR A 10 -5.26 -64.67 4.96
CA TYR A 10 -4.31 -63.83 4.21
C TYR A 10 -4.98 -63.12 3.02
N LYS A 11 -5.86 -63.76 2.28
CA LYS A 11 -6.65 -63.15 1.21
C LYS A 11 -7.58 -62.04 1.74
N ARG A 12 -8.22 -62.26 2.87
CA ARG A 12 -9.05 -61.23 3.55
C ARG A 12 -8.22 -60.04 4.05
N GLN A 13 -7.04 -60.29 4.62
CA GLN A 13 -6.14 -59.21 5.02
C GLN A 13 -5.64 -58.37 3.84
N VAL A 14 -5.22 -59.02 2.75
CA VAL A 14 -4.80 -58.31 1.52
C VAL A 14 -5.96 -57.54 0.90
N HIS A 15 -7.18 -58.09 0.92
CA HIS A 15 -8.37 -57.38 0.41
C HIS A 15 -8.73 -56.16 1.27
N ASN A 16 -8.65 -56.27 2.60
CA ASN A 16 -8.89 -55.18 3.51
C ASN A 16 -7.78 -54.10 3.42
N MET A 17 -6.53 -54.47 3.26
CA MET A 17 -5.42 -53.54 2.99
C MET A 17 -5.60 -52.79 1.66
N LYS A 18 -6.08 -53.45 0.61
CA LYS A 18 -6.41 -52.77 -0.65
C LYS A 18 -7.54 -51.79 -0.50
N LYS A 19 -8.60 -52.13 0.23
CA LYS A 19 -9.71 -51.20 0.53
C LYS A 19 -9.24 -50.02 1.38
N PHE A 20 -8.38 -50.28 2.37
CA PHE A 20 -7.81 -49.20 3.22
C PHE A 20 -6.90 -48.28 2.40
N LYS A 21 -6.04 -48.83 1.51
CA LYS A 21 -5.23 -48.03 0.60
C LYS A 21 -6.07 -47.21 -0.39
N LEU A 22 -7.18 -47.75 -0.90
CA LEU A 22 -8.10 -47.01 -1.77
C LEU A 22 -8.82 -45.90 -1.00
N LEU A 23 -9.20 -46.17 0.27
CA LEU A 23 -9.82 -45.19 1.14
C LEU A 23 -8.83 -44.06 1.50
N LEU A 24 -7.57 -44.41 1.78
CA LEU A 24 -6.51 -43.42 2.04
C LEU A 24 -6.19 -42.58 0.80
N LEU A 25 -6.20 -43.21 -0.39
CA LEU A 25 -6.02 -42.51 -1.66
C LEU A 25 -7.19 -41.56 -1.96
N ALA A 26 -8.42 -42.00 -1.70
CA ALA A 26 -9.62 -41.20 -1.83
C ALA A 26 -9.62 -40.03 -0.83
N LEU A 27 -9.20 -40.26 0.45
CA LEU A 27 -9.02 -39.20 1.43
C LEU A 27 -7.91 -38.21 1.03
N MET A 28 -6.79 -38.70 0.49
CA MET A 28 -5.75 -37.83 -0.04
C MET A 28 -6.21 -37.02 -1.25
N CYS A 29 -7.01 -37.59 -2.14
CA CYS A 29 -7.61 -36.86 -3.27
C CYS A 29 -8.59 -35.76 -2.81
N VAL A 30 -9.31 -35.98 -1.70
CA VAL A 30 -10.21 -34.97 -1.10
C VAL A 30 -9.40 -33.85 -0.39
N ALA A 31 -8.25 -34.22 0.21
CA ALA A 31 -7.37 -33.23 0.85
C ALA A 31 -6.62 -32.30 -0.14
N PHE A 32 -6.61 -32.63 -1.42
CA PHE A 32 -6.04 -31.82 -2.50
C PHE A 32 -7.10 -31.09 -3.34
N LEU A 33 -8.32 -30.91 -2.85
CA LEU A 33 -9.22 -29.96 -3.49
C LEU A 33 -8.59 -28.57 -3.31
N PRO A 34 -8.22 -27.89 -4.40
CA PRO A 34 -7.70 -26.54 -4.26
C PRO A 34 -8.76 -25.68 -3.58
N SER A 35 -8.42 -25.17 -2.41
CA SER A 35 -9.23 -24.14 -1.75
C SER A 35 -9.29 -22.96 -2.72
N LYS A 36 -10.39 -22.80 -3.44
CA LYS A 36 -10.63 -21.63 -4.28
C LYS A 36 -11.03 -20.51 -3.35
N ALA A 37 -10.06 -19.66 -3.03
CA ALA A 37 -10.40 -18.36 -2.46
C ALA A 37 -11.19 -17.55 -3.50
N ASP A 38 -12.21 -16.83 -3.05
CA ASP A 38 -12.92 -15.91 -3.94
C ASP A 38 -11.98 -14.80 -4.41
N GLU A 39 -12.02 -14.51 -5.70
CA GLU A 39 -11.20 -13.48 -6.30
C GLU A 39 -11.77 -12.08 -6.07
N GLY A 40 -10.88 -11.10 -5.99
CA GLY A 40 -11.19 -9.69 -5.98
C GLY A 40 -11.28 -9.08 -4.58
N MET A 41 -11.44 -7.77 -4.58
CA MET A 41 -11.75 -6.96 -3.43
C MET A 41 -13.16 -6.42 -3.62
N TRP A 42 -14.06 -6.77 -2.71
CA TRP A 42 -15.46 -6.40 -2.82
C TRP A 42 -15.71 -5.03 -2.22
N LEU A 43 -16.35 -4.16 -2.99
CA LEU A 43 -16.73 -2.83 -2.53
C LEU A 43 -17.95 -2.91 -1.63
N LEU A 44 -17.86 -2.35 -0.43
CA LEU A 44 -18.91 -2.43 0.58
C LEU A 44 -20.24 -1.86 0.10
N GLN A 45 -20.23 -0.73 -0.62
CA GLN A 45 -21.41 -0.09 -1.17
C GLN A 45 -22.13 -0.92 -2.25
N LEU A 46 -21.44 -1.91 -2.85
CA LEU A 46 -22.03 -2.78 -3.89
C LEU A 46 -22.48 -4.14 -3.35
N MET A 47 -22.38 -4.37 -2.04
CA MET A 47 -22.69 -5.68 -1.45
C MET A 47 -24.11 -6.17 -1.77
N GLN A 48 -25.09 -5.28 -1.76
CA GLN A 48 -26.47 -5.62 -2.08
C GLN A 48 -26.69 -5.75 -3.59
N GLU A 49 -26.19 -4.78 -4.37
CA GLU A 49 -26.39 -4.74 -5.83
C GLU A 49 -25.73 -5.94 -6.55
N GLN A 50 -24.59 -6.40 -6.05
CA GLN A 50 -23.82 -7.51 -6.65
C GLN A 50 -24.07 -8.86 -5.96
N HIS A 51 -25.06 -8.97 -5.09
CA HIS A 51 -25.36 -10.18 -4.32
C HIS A 51 -24.16 -10.75 -3.55
N LEU A 52 -23.22 -9.88 -3.14
CA LEU A 52 -22.01 -10.30 -2.43
C LEU A 52 -22.36 -10.83 -1.04
N ALA A 53 -23.34 -10.23 -0.36
CA ALA A 53 -23.78 -10.69 0.94
C ALA A 53 -24.33 -12.12 0.89
N ASP A 54 -25.05 -12.50 -0.17
CA ASP A 54 -25.58 -13.86 -0.36
C ASP A 54 -24.43 -14.88 -0.53
N ARG A 55 -23.39 -14.50 -1.30
CA ARG A 55 -22.18 -15.32 -1.44
C ARG A 55 -21.45 -15.49 -0.11
N MET A 56 -21.29 -14.41 0.67
CA MET A 56 -20.66 -14.44 2.00
C MET A 56 -21.50 -15.31 2.98
N LYS A 57 -22.82 -15.21 2.95
CA LYS A 57 -23.72 -16.05 3.75
C LYS A 57 -23.62 -17.53 3.38
N ALA A 58 -23.48 -17.83 2.09
CA ALA A 58 -23.25 -19.21 1.63
C ALA A 58 -21.92 -19.80 2.15
N GLN A 59 -20.96 -18.96 2.52
CA GLN A 59 -19.69 -19.34 3.15
C GLN A 59 -19.75 -19.32 4.69
N GLY A 60 -20.88 -18.96 5.29
CA GLY A 60 -21.07 -18.97 6.75
C GLY A 60 -21.15 -17.60 7.42
N LEU A 61 -21.22 -16.49 6.67
CA LEU A 61 -21.46 -15.17 7.28
C LEU A 61 -22.81 -15.13 7.96
N LEU A 62 -22.85 -14.71 9.22
CA LEU A 62 -24.10 -14.57 10.01
C LEU A 62 -24.64 -13.14 10.05
N LEU A 63 -23.89 -12.17 9.53
CA LEU A 63 -24.26 -10.75 9.51
C LEU A 63 -25.10 -10.43 8.26
N GLU A 64 -25.94 -9.41 8.37
CA GLU A 64 -26.58 -8.80 7.22
C GLU A 64 -25.63 -7.81 6.52
N ALA A 65 -25.88 -7.52 5.22
CA ALA A 65 -25.09 -6.52 4.48
C ALA A 65 -25.06 -5.17 5.21
N ASP A 66 -26.20 -4.76 5.76
CA ASP A 66 -26.36 -3.51 6.50
C ASP A 66 -25.60 -3.46 7.84
N ASP A 67 -25.26 -4.60 8.43
CA ASP A 67 -24.44 -4.66 9.64
C ASP A 67 -22.96 -4.39 9.29
N ILE A 68 -22.55 -4.71 8.06
CA ILE A 68 -21.21 -4.50 7.56
C ILE A 68 -21.05 -3.07 7.05
N TYR A 69 -21.96 -2.64 6.16
CA TYR A 69 -21.96 -1.30 5.60
C TYR A 69 -23.37 -0.73 5.50
N ASN A 70 -23.59 0.40 6.17
CA ASN A 70 -24.80 1.21 6.02
C ASN A 70 -24.39 2.70 5.99
N PRO A 71 -24.79 3.49 4.97
CA PRO A 71 -24.43 4.91 4.89
C PRO A 71 -25.17 5.78 5.91
N ASN A 72 -26.32 5.30 6.47
CA ASN A 72 -27.22 6.11 7.28
C ASN A 72 -27.29 5.66 8.76
N ARG A 73 -26.72 4.50 9.10
CA ARG A 73 -26.68 3.99 10.47
C ARG A 73 -25.31 3.42 10.81
N VAL A 74 -25.07 3.25 12.11
CA VAL A 74 -23.83 2.64 12.61
C VAL A 74 -23.71 1.19 12.12
N SER A 75 -22.56 0.82 11.57
CA SER A 75 -22.26 -0.50 11.06
C SER A 75 -20.77 -0.83 11.30
N LEU A 76 -20.27 -1.97 10.83
CA LEU A 76 -18.86 -2.31 11.01
C LEU A 76 -17.90 -1.30 10.37
N LYS A 77 -18.34 -0.58 9.31
CA LYS A 77 -17.53 0.49 8.71
C LYS A 77 -17.07 1.55 9.72
N ASP A 78 -17.85 1.80 10.78
CA ASP A 78 -17.54 2.80 11.80
C ASP A 78 -16.51 2.31 12.83
N ALA A 79 -16.13 1.03 12.77
CA ALA A 79 -15.05 0.47 13.59
C ALA A 79 -13.73 0.31 12.81
N VAL A 80 -13.71 0.53 11.49
CA VAL A 80 -12.54 0.33 10.63
C VAL A 80 -12.21 1.63 9.91
N GLY A 81 -10.95 2.05 9.96
CA GLY A 81 -10.53 3.32 9.36
C GLY A 81 -9.15 3.27 8.73
N ILE A 82 -8.80 4.37 8.09
CA ILE A 82 -7.48 4.57 7.47
C ILE A 82 -6.53 5.12 8.53
N PHE A 83 -5.48 4.37 8.83
CA PHE A 83 -4.42 4.74 9.74
C PHE A 83 -3.24 5.34 8.96
N GLY A 84 -2.85 6.55 9.32
CA GLY A 84 -1.73 7.25 8.70
C GLY A 84 -1.90 7.46 7.19
N GLY A 85 -0.90 7.03 6.42
CA GLY A 85 -0.82 7.23 4.97
C GLY A 85 -1.62 6.24 4.13
N GLY A 86 -2.32 5.25 4.73
CA GLY A 86 -3.09 4.26 3.94
C GLY A 86 -3.19 2.87 4.55
N CYS A 87 -2.63 2.65 5.75
CA CYS A 87 -2.86 1.41 6.48
C CYS A 87 -4.30 1.30 6.97
N THR A 88 -4.72 0.11 7.32
CA THR A 88 -5.97 -0.13 8.04
C THR A 88 -5.71 -0.14 9.54
N GLY A 89 -6.61 0.46 10.31
CA GLY A 89 -6.67 0.30 11.76
C GLY A 89 -8.12 0.06 12.18
N GLU A 90 -8.29 -0.72 13.22
CA GLU A 90 -9.60 -1.03 13.77
C GLU A 90 -9.74 -0.52 15.21
N ILE A 91 -10.92 -0.03 15.52
CA ILE A 91 -11.29 0.39 16.87
C ILE A 91 -11.69 -0.83 17.69
N ILE A 92 -11.00 -1.09 18.79
CA ILE A 92 -11.18 -2.27 19.65
C ILE A 92 -11.68 -1.96 21.06
N SER A 93 -12.01 -0.69 21.32
CA SER A 93 -12.62 -0.29 22.59
C SER A 93 -13.60 0.88 22.42
N PRO A 94 -14.54 1.06 23.36
CA PRO A 94 -15.45 2.21 23.35
C PRO A 94 -14.72 3.55 23.50
N ASP A 95 -13.48 3.56 23.96
CA ASP A 95 -12.65 4.76 24.20
C ASP A 95 -11.59 4.95 23.10
N GLY A 96 -11.90 4.63 21.85
CA GLY A 96 -11.11 4.98 20.68
C GLY A 96 -9.75 4.29 20.57
N LEU A 97 -9.56 3.13 21.24
CA LEU A 97 -8.32 2.36 21.12
C LEU A 97 -8.24 1.70 19.74
N ILE A 98 -7.14 1.95 19.05
CA ILE A 98 -6.86 1.43 17.70
C ILE A 98 -5.91 0.25 17.82
N LEU A 99 -6.20 -0.85 17.13
CA LEU A 99 -5.25 -1.90 16.81
C LEU A 99 -4.85 -1.77 15.34
N THR A 100 -3.56 -1.87 15.03
CA THR A 100 -3.03 -1.89 13.66
C THR A 100 -1.72 -2.67 13.63
N ASN A 101 -1.11 -2.83 12.46
CA ASN A 101 0.16 -3.52 12.33
C ASN A 101 1.33 -2.74 12.95
N HIS A 102 2.34 -3.46 13.44
CA HIS A 102 3.59 -2.86 13.90
C HIS A 102 4.29 -2.08 12.78
N HIS A 103 4.34 -2.66 11.57
CA HIS A 103 4.94 -1.98 10.43
C HIS A 103 4.19 -0.70 10.02
N CYS A 104 2.89 -0.61 10.26
CA CYS A 104 2.10 0.62 10.04
C CYS A 104 2.42 1.69 11.09
N GLY A 105 2.65 1.29 12.34
CA GLY A 105 3.08 2.17 13.42
C GLY A 105 4.58 2.47 13.45
N TYR A 106 5.38 1.84 12.59
CA TYR A 106 6.85 1.85 12.70
C TYR A 106 7.45 3.26 12.65
N GLY A 107 6.92 4.12 11.79
CA GLY A 107 7.33 5.52 11.73
C GLY A 107 7.01 6.30 13.02
N ALA A 108 5.86 6.02 13.65
CA ALA A 108 5.50 6.62 14.93
C ALA A 108 6.41 6.13 16.07
N ILE A 109 6.72 4.81 16.11
CA ILE A 109 7.65 4.24 17.09
C ILE A 109 9.04 4.88 16.92
N GLN A 110 9.53 5.03 15.68
CA GLN A 110 10.78 5.70 15.40
C GLN A 110 10.75 7.18 15.82
N GLN A 111 9.65 7.91 15.57
CA GLN A 111 9.51 9.32 15.93
C GLN A 111 9.73 9.55 17.42
N HIS A 112 9.31 8.60 18.25
CA HIS A 112 9.47 8.63 19.70
C HIS A 112 10.78 8.00 20.21
N SER A 113 11.55 7.37 19.33
CA SER A 113 12.80 6.70 19.70
C SER A 113 13.99 7.67 19.68
N SER A 114 14.89 7.48 20.63
CA SER A 114 16.22 8.08 20.70
C SER A 114 17.23 7.01 21.18
N VAL A 115 18.50 7.37 21.28
CA VAL A 115 19.52 6.44 21.83
C VAL A 115 19.25 6.12 23.30
N GLU A 116 18.70 7.09 24.05
CA GLU A 116 18.34 6.94 25.47
C GLU A 116 17.02 6.19 25.69
N HIS A 117 16.13 6.25 24.70
CA HIS A 117 14.80 5.63 24.72
C HIS A 117 14.53 4.92 23.39
N ASP A 118 15.11 3.75 23.23
CA ASP A 118 15.00 2.97 21.98
C ASP A 118 13.73 2.12 21.93
N TYR A 119 12.58 2.75 21.74
CA TYR A 119 11.30 2.05 21.63
C TYR A 119 11.21 1.07 20.43
N LEU A 120 12.07 1.21 19.44
CA LEU A 120 12.19 0.21 18.37
C LEU A 120 12.74 -1.12 18.89
N THR A 121 13.75 -1.06 19.78
CA THR A 121 14.39 -2.24 20.37
C THR A 121 13.66 -2.75 21.60
N ASP A 122 13.24 -1.85 22.50
CA ASP A 122 12.70 -2.21 23.81
C ASP A 122 11.17 -2.32 23.83
N GLY A 123 10.51 -1.78 22.82
CA GLY A 123 9.07 -1.60 22.80
C GLY A 123 8.61 -0.44 23.68
N PHE A 124 7.30 -0.20 23.68
CA PHE A 124 6.66 0.83 24.51
C PHE A 124 5.30 0.37 24.99
N TRP A 125 4.99 0.64 26.27
CA TRP A 125 3.71 0.29 26.90
C TRP A 125 3.30 1.39 27.87
N ALA A 126 2.34 2.24 27.49
CA ALA A 126 1.73 3.21 28.39
C ALA A 126 0.92 2.50 29.48
N LYS A 127 1.21 2.79 30.74
CA LYS A 127 0.50 2.23 31.90
C LYS A 127 -0.70 3.09 32.31
N SER A 128 -0.79 4.29 31.77
CA SER A 128 -1.88 5.23 32.00
C SER A 128 -2.06 6.10 30.76
N ARG A 129 -3.24 6.74 30.65
CA ARG A 129 -3.53 7.70 29.56
C ARG A 129 -2.58 8.89 29.53
N LYS A 130 -1.97 9.25 30.65
CA LYS A 130 -0.98 10.36 30.73
C LYS A 130 0.36 9.98 30.09
N GLU A 131 0.64 8.70 29.97
CA GLU A 131 1.86 8.18 29.35
C GLU A 131 1.69 7.93 27.85
N GLU A 132 0.46 8.00 27.32
CA GLU A 132 0.22 7.84 25.88
C GLU A 132 0.89 8.98 25.11
N LEU A 133 1.71 8.62 24.09
CA LEU A 133 2.60 9.57 23.42
C LEU A 133 1.91 10.24 22.24
N PRO A 134 1.67 11.57 22.27
CA PRO A 134 1.14 12.29 21.12
C PRO A 134 2.04 12.13 19.90
N THR A 135 1.47 11.77 18.76
CA THR A 135 2.22 11.50 17.53
C THR A 135 1.89 12.54 16.45
N PRO A 136 2.58 13.70 16.43
CA PRO A 136 2.32 14.77 15.47
C PRO A 136 2.40 14.27 14.03
N GLY A 137 1.40 14.65 13.21
CA GLY A 137 1.32 14.27 11.80
C GLY A 137 0.60 12.94 11.55
N LEU A 138 0.46 12.06 12.54
CA LEU A 138 -0.33 10.85 12.42
C LEU A 138 -1.83 11.19 12.45
N LYS A 139 -2.59 10.60 11.53
CA LYS A 139 -4.02 10.83 11.40
C LYS A 139 -4.77 9.50 11.34
N PHE A 140 -6.01 9.51 11.83
CA PHE A 140 -6.95 8.42 11.63
C PHE A 140 -8.19 8.93 10.92
N LYS A 141 -8.66 8.21 9.88
CA LYS A 141 -9.78 8.66 9.05
C LYS A 141 -10.85 7.59 9.00
N PHE A 142 -12.09 7.99 9.28
CA PHE A 142 -13.27 7.15 9.04
C PHE A 142 -13.90 7.52 7.71
N VAL A 143 -14.47 6.51 7.02
CA VAL A 143 -15.34 6.74 5.87
C VAL A 143 -16.73 7.09 6.41
N GLU A 144 -17.15 8.34 6.22
CA GLU A 144 -18.49 8.79 6.58
C GLU A 144 -19.53 8.35 5.55
N ARG A 145 -19.23 8.57 4.25
CA ARG A 145 -20.16 8.28 3.16
C ARG A 145 -19.40 8.01 1.87
N ILE A 146 -19.93 7.11 1.04
CA ILE A 146 -19.49 6.88 -0.34
C ILE A 146 -20.67 7.16 -1.26
N VAL A 147 -20.47 7.96 -2.31
CA VAL A 147 -21.49 8.35 -3.29
C VAL A 147 -21.01 8.01 -4.70
N ASP A 148 -21.84 7.37 -5.50
CA ASP A 148 -21.59 7.18 -6.94
C ASP A 148 -21.81 8.50 -7.67
N VAL A 149 -20.77 9.03 -8.30
CA VAL A 149 -20.78 10.28 -9.08
C VAL A 149 -20.52 10.03 -10.56
N THR A 150 -20.63 8.77 -11.00
CA THR A 150 -20.36 8.35 -12.38
C THR A 150 -21.14 9.14 -13.40
N ASP A 151 -22.47 9.29 -13.19
CA ASP A 151 -23.30 10.04 -14.12
C ASP A 151 -22.93 11.52 -14.22
N LYS A 152 -22.46 12.11 -13.12
CA LYS A 152 -21.98 13.51 -13.12
C LYS A 152 -20.73 13.65 -14.00
N VAL A 153 -19.76 12.73 -13.85
CA VAL A 153 -18.55 12.71 -14.66
C VAL A 153 -18.90 12.48 -16.14
N ASN A 154 -19.71 11.47 -16.42
CA ASN A 154 -20.13 11.16 -17.79
C ASN A 154 -20.88 12.33 -18.45
N ASN A 155 -21.69 13.08 -17.70
CA ASN A 155 -22.38 14.24 -18.22
C ASN A 155 -21.41 15.40 -18.56
N LYS A 156 -20.36 15.60 -17.73
CA LYS A 156 -19.30 16.59 -18.03
C LYS A 156 -18.52 16.22 -19.30
N VAL A 157 -18.24 14.92 -19.51
CA VAL A 157 -17.61 14.43 -20.76
C VAL A 157 -18.54 14.65 -21.95
N LYS A 158 -19.82 14.24 -21.85
CA LYS A 158 -20.80 14.39 -22.93
C LYS A 158 -21.06 15.86 -23.32
N SER A 159 -21.01 16.78 -22.37
CA SER A 159 -21.15 18.23 -22.61
C SER A 159 -19.91 18.88 -23.20
N GLY A 160 -18.77 18.17 -23.24
CA GLY A 160 -17.49 18.72 -23.68
C GLY A 160 -16.81 19.62 -22.65
N GLU A 161 -17.29 19.63 -21.39
CA GLU A 161 -16.65 20.40 -20.29
C GLU A 161 -15.27 19.82 -19.93
N VAL A 162 -15.09 18.50 -20.08
CA VAL A 162 -13.85 17.76 -19.82
C VAL A 162 -13.70 16.66 -20.85
N LYS A 163 -12.48 16.34 -21.25
CA LYS A 163 -12.19 15.16 -22.07
C LYS A 163 -12.13 13.91 -21.20
N GLU A 164 -12.36 12.74 -21.81
CA GLU A 164 -12.38 11.47 -21.11
C GLU A 164 -11.05 11.19 -20.42
N GLU A 165 -9.92 11.42 -21.09
CA GLU A 165 -8.58 11.25 -20.53
C GLU A 165 -8.28 12.17 -19.34
N GLU A 166 -8.87 13.37 -19.30
CA GLU A 166 -8.69 14.33 -18.22
C GLU A 166 -9.44 13.92 -16.94
N THR A 167 -10.43 13.02 -17.04
CA THR A 167 -11.21 12.55 -15.88
C THR A 167 -10.37 11.76 -14.86
N PHE A 168 -9.18 11.32 -15.24
CA PHE A 168 -8.23 10.62 -14.35
C PHE A 168 -7.21 11.58 -13.71
N GLU A 169 -7.17 12.83 -14.12
CA GLU A 169 -6.21 13.80 -13.62
C GLU A 169 -6.56 14.24 -12.19
N TYR A 170 -5.51 14.41 -11.39
CA TYR A 170 -5.65 14.83 -10.00
C TYR A 170 -6.46 16.12 -9.85
N ASP A 171 -6.20 17.12 -10.71
CA ASP A 171 -6.84 18.43 -10.62
C ASP A 171 -8.35 18.36 -10.92
N PHE A 172 -8.75 17.54 -11.90
CA PHE A 172 -10.16 17.27 -12.19
C PHE A 172 -10.85 16.58 -11.01
N LEU A 173 -10.26 15.49 -10.52
CA LEU A 173 -10.82 14.70 -9.39
C LEU A 173 -10.90 15.53 -8.12
N LYS A 174 -9.89 16.35 -7.86
CA LYS A 174 -9.89 17.27 -6.72
C LYS A 174 -10.99 18.32 -6.84
N LYS A 175 -11.12 18.98 -8.01
CA LYS A 175 -12.16 19.98 -8.27
C LYS A 175 -13.55 19.36 -8.08
N LEU A 176 -13.80 18.19 -8.64
CA LEU A 176 -15.06 17.46 -8.47
C LEU A 176 -15.35 17.20 -6.98
N ALA A 177 -14.36 16.73 -6.23
CA ALA A 177 -14.53 16.45 -4.79
C ALA A 177 -14.84 17.74 -4.00
N ASP A 178 -14.15 18.84 -4.29
CA ASP A 178 -14.36 20.13 -3.63
C ASP A 178 -15.76 20.70 -3.94
N GLU A 179 -16.23 20.61 -5.19
CA GLU A 179 -17.57 21.04 -5.62
C GLU A 179 -18.68 20.24 -4.91
N GLU A 180 -18.55 18.92 -4.87
CA GLU A 180 -19.50 18.02 -4.24
C GLU A 180 -19.53 18.19 -2.71
N LEU A 181 -18.37 18.36 -2.08
CA LEU A 181 -18.29 18.65 -0.65
C LEU A 181 -19.00 19.96 -0.31
N LYS A 182 -18.74 21.00 -1.10
CA LYS A 182 -19.37 22.32 -0.90
C LYS A 182 -20.88 22.26 -1.02
N ALA A 183 -21.42 21.40 -1.87
CA ALA A 183 -22.87 21.21 -2.07
C ALA A 183 -23.51 20.27 -1.03
N SER A 184 -22.72 19.58 -0.21
CA SER A 184 -23.21 18.54 0.71
C SER A 184 -23.60 19.12 2.08
N ASP A 185 -24.39 18.34 2.84
CA ASP A 185 -24.71 18.57 4.26
C ASP A 185 -23.51 18.41 5.21
N LEU A 186 -22.38 17.93 4.67
CA LEU A 186 -21.12 17.73 5.39
C LEU A 186 -20.17 18.94 5.28
N ASN A 187 -20.50 19.91 4.44
CA ASN A 187 -19.69 21.11 4.25
C ASN A 187 -19.51 21.89 5.56
N GLY A 188 -18.26 22.23 5.87
CA GLY A 188 -17.90 23.01 7.08
C GLY A 188 -17.91 22.22 8.39
N LYS A 189 -18.24 20.92 8.38
CA LYS A 189 -18.12 20.08 9.58
C LYS A 189 -16.65 19.78 9.89
N ALA A 190 -16.30 19.72 11.17
CA ALA A 190 -14.93 19.51 11.63
C ALA A 190 -14.33 18.21 11.07
N GLY A 191 -13.10 18.29 10.57
CA GLY A 191 -12.33 17.16 10.06
C GLY A 191 -12.86 16.52 8.78
N ILE A 192 -13.92 17.03 8.17
CA ILE A 192 -14.50 16.48 6.94
C ILE A 192 -13.69 16.91 5.71
N SER A 193 -13.43 15.96 4.85
CA SER A 193 -12.88 16.14 3.51
C SER A 193 -13.57 15.19 2.53
N ALA A 194 -13.42 15.45 1.23
CA ALA A 194 -13.90 14.57 0.18
C ALA A 194 -12.78 14.21 -0.79
N GLN A 195 -12.88 13.03 -1.37
CA GLN A 195 -11.95 12.54 -2.38
C GLN A 195 -12.73 11.82 -3.49
N ALA A 196 -12.56 12.24 -4.74
CA ALA A 196 -13.10 11.53 -5.89
C ALA A 196 -12.06 10.55 -6.43
N LEU A 197 -12.49 9.32 -6.72
CA LEU A 197 -11.64 8.25 -7.21
C LEU A 197 -12.29 7.52 -8.40
N PRO A 198 -11.52 7.23 -9.47
CA PRO A 198 -11.96 6.35 -10.54
C PRO A 198 -11.84 4.89 -10.10
N PHE A 199 -12.84 4.08 -10.45
CA PHE A 199 -12.88 2.64 -10.23
C PHE A 199 -13.13 1.93 -11.56
N TYR A 200 -12.72 0.67 -11.65
CA TYR A 200 -12.92 -0.18 -12.83
C TYR A 200 -12.45 0.49 -14.12
N ALA A 201 -11.21 1.03 -14.11
CA ALA A 201 -10.62 1.76 -15.22
C ALA A 201 -11.50 2.92 -15.78
N GLY A 202 -12.17 3.65 -14.87
CA GLY A 202 -13.02 4.81 -15.23
C GLY A 202 -14.47 4.47 -15.56
N ASN A 203 -14.87 3.19 -15.49
CA ASN A 203 -16.28 2.81 -15.65
C ASN A 203 -17.16 3.27 -14.48
N LYS A 204 -16.56 3.59 -13.33
CA LYS A 204 -17.23 4.15 -12.17
C LYS A 204 -16.38 5.22 -11.51
N PHE A 205 -17.03 6.22 -10.93
CA PHE A 205 -16.41 7.25 -10.12
C PHE A 205 -17.14 7.34 -8.78
N TYR A 206 -16.39 7.22 -7.70
CA TYR A 206 -16.94 7.35 -6.35
C TYR A 206 -16.35 8.56 -5.64
N LEU A 207 -17.21 9.26 -4.92
CA LEU A 207 -16.84 10.32 -3.99
C LEU A 207 -16.88 9.74 -2.58
N ILE A 208 -15.75 9.82 -1.90
CA ILE A 208 -15.59 9.30 -0.54
C ILE A 208 -15.44 10.49 0.42
N TYR A 209 -16.39 10.61 1.34
CA TYR A 209 -16.31 11.57 2.44
C TYR A 209 -15.59 10.94 3.62
N LEU A 210 -14.59 11.65 4.14
CA LEU A 210 -13.73 11.19 5.22
C LEU A 210 -13.83 12.13 6.41
N LYS A 211 -13.94 11.57 7.63
CA LYS A 211 -13.79 12.31 8.88
C LYS A 211 -12.43 12.00 9.48
N THR A 212 -11.57 13.03 9.60
CA THR A 212 -10.17 12.90 9.99
C THR A 212 -9.94 13.39 11.40
N TYR A 213 -9.31 12.57 12.24
CA TYR A 213 -8.83 12.92 13.58
C TYR A 213 -7.30 13.06 13.54
N SER A 214 -6.78 14.15 14.11
CA SER A 214 -5.36 14.52 14.10
C SER A 214 -4.64 14.27 15.41
N ASP A 215 -5.35 14.17 16.56
CA ASP A 215 -4.74 13.77 17.84
C ASP A 215 -4.81 12.26 17.98
N VAL A 216 -3.76 11.59 17.49
CA VAL A 216 -3.57 10.14 17.61
C VAL A 216 -2.33 9.89 18.44
N ARG A 217 -2.48 9.12 19.53
CA ARG A 217 -1.39 8.86 20.48
C ARG A 217 -0.99 7.40 20.48
N MET A 218 0.32 7.15 20.58
CA MET A 218 0.86 5.81 20.70
C MET A 218 0.62 5.28 22.12
N VAL A 219 0.01 4.11 22.21
CA VAL A 219 -0.34 3.44 23.47
C VAL A 219 0.61 2.29 23.75
N ALA A 220 0.86 1.47 22.73
CA ALA A 220 1.75 0.32 22.88
C ALA A 220 2.33 -0.12 21.53
N ALA A 221 3.56 -0.60 21.60
CA ALA A 221 4.20 -1.30 20.51
C ALA A 221 5.17 -2.34 21.11
N PRO A 222 5.12 -3.60 20.67
CA PRO A 222 6.11 -4.58 21.07
C PRO A 222 7.48 -4.21 20.49
N PRO A 223 8.58 -4.70 21.09
CA PRO A 223 9.91 -4.56 20.50
C PRO A 223 9.95 -5.16 19.08
N SER A 224 10.82 -4.62 18.22
CA SER A 224 10.97 -5.11 16.85
C SER A 224 11.30 -6.60 16.76
N SER A 225 11.93 -7.17 17.78
CA SER A 225 12.18 -8.62 17.90
C SER A 225 10.90 -9.47 17.96
N ILE A 226 9.75 -8.85 18.22
CA ILE A 226 8.42 -9.46 18.21
C ILE A 226 7.60 -8.92 17.05
N GLY A 227 7.41 -7.60 16.99
CA GLY A 227 6.57 -6.92 16.00
C GLY A 227 7.09 -7.04 14.55
N LYS A 228 8.39 -7.28 14.41
CA LYS A 228 9.08 -7.49 13.15
C LYS A 228 10.00 -8.73 13.20
N PHE A 229 9.55 -9.79 13.88
CA PHE A 229 10.30 -11.05 13.96
C PHE A 229 10.64 -11.58 12.56
N GLY A 230 11.87 -12.11 12.40
CA GLY A 230 12.41 -12.48 11.08
C GLY A 230 12.88 -11.30 10.23
N GLY A 231 12.58 -10.08 10.65
CA GLY A 231 13.04 -8.85 10.00
C GLY A 231 12.74 -8.80 8.51
N GLU A 232 13.71 -8.33 7.74
CA GLU A 232 13.59 -8.26 6.28
C GLU A 232 13.79 -9.63 5.61
N THR A 233 14.41 -10.62 6.29
CA THR A 233 14.60 -11.96 5.73
C THR A 233 13.28 -12.64 5.45
N ASP A 234 12.31 -12.55 6.35
CA ASP A 234 11.00 -13.19 6.24
C ASP A 234 9.96 -12.31 5.52
N ASN A 235 10.30 -11.07 5.17
CA ASN A 235 9.38 -10.19 4.47
C ASN A 235 9.08 -10.73 3.07
N TRP A 236 7.79 -10.83 2.71
CA TRP A 236 7.29 -11.47 1.48
C TRP A 236 7.65 -12.97 1.35
N MET A 237 7.83 -13.63 2.51
CA MET A 237 8.10 -15.07 2.57
C MET A 237 6.99 -15.80 3.31
N TRP A 238 6.83 -17.08 3.01
CA TRP A 238 5.91 -17.98 3.67
C TRP A 238 6.66 -19.22 4.19
N PRO A 239 6.38 -19.69 5.42
CA PRO A 239 5.53 -19.10 6.45
C PRO A 239 6.18 -17.88 7.12
N ARG A 240 5.38 -17.05 7.81
CA ARG A 240 5.84 -15.87 8.55
C ARG A 240 5.32 -15.91 9.98
N HIS A 241 6.22 -15.74 10.96
CA HIS A 241 5.92 -15.90 12.39
C HIS A 241 5.96 -14.58 13.18
N THR A 242 5.89 -13.45 12.54
CA THR A 242 5.90 -12.14 13.21
C THR A 242 4.59 -11.89 13.97
N CYS A 243 4.67 -11.22 15.13
CA CYS A 243 3.52 -10.70 15.85
C CYS A 243 3.37 -9.20 15.56
N ASP A 244 2.89 -8.90 14.35
CA ASP A 244 2.92 -7.59 13.73
C ASP A 244 1.74 -6.73 14.17
N PHE A 245 1.80 -6.17 15.41
CA PHE A 245 0.78 -5.27 15.91
C PHE A 245 1.37 -4.04 16.59
N SER A 246 0.58 -2.96 16.62
CA SER A 246 0.79 -1.77 17.45
C SER A 246 -0.55 -1.17 17.86
N VAL A 247 -0.56 -0.42 18.94
CA VAL A 247 -1.78 0.10 19.55
C VAL A 247 -1.68 1.61 19.68
N PHE A 248 -2.73 2.30 19.24
CA PHE A 248 -2.86 3.75 19.32
C PHE A 248 -4.21 4.12 19.92
N ARG A 249 -4.44 5.40 20.17
CA ARG A 249 -5.75 5.91 20.60
C ARG A 249 -6.06 7.23 19.91
N ILE A 250 -7.33 7.39 19.50
CA ILE A 250 -7.84 8.65 18.99
C ILE A 250 -8.28 9.51 20.17
N TYR A 251 -7.89 10.76 20.14
CA TYR A 251 -8.38 11.82 21.02
C TYR A 251 -9.18 12.85 20.22
N ALA A 252 -10.14 13.46 20.87
CA ALA A 252 -11.04 14.45 20.31
C ALA A 252 -11.24 15.58 21.33
N ASP A 253 -11.89 16.68 20.93
CA ASP A 253 -12.32 17.70 21.85
C ASP A 253 -13.40 17.17 22.84
N ALA A 254 -13.82 17.97 23.78
CA ALA A 254 -14.82 17.61 24.79
C ALA A 254 -16.18 17.22 24.18
N ASN A 255 -16.47 17.62 22.93
CA ASN A 255 -17.71 17.32 22.21
C ASN A 255 -17.57 16.08 21.32
N GLY A 256 -16.37 15.47 21.25
CA GLY A 256 -16.07 14.33 20.38
C GLY A 256 -15.73 14.71 18.93
N GLU A 257 -15.51 16.01 18.68
CA GLU A 257 -15.15 16.48 17.34
C GLU A 257 -13.63 16.44 17.11
N PRO A 258 -13.19 16.27 15.85
CA PRO A 258 -11.77 16.29 15.49
C PRO A 258 -11.09 17.58 15.93
N ALA A 259 -9.95 17.43 16.58
CA ALA A 259 -9.11 18.54 17.04
C ALA A 259 -7.63 18.20 16.80
N GLU A 260 -6.80 19.24 16.71
CA GLU A 260 -5.35 19.10 16.81
C GLU A 260 -4.98 18.72 18.25
N TYR A 261 -3.76 18.23 18.45
CA TYR A 261 -3.29 17.86 19.79
C TYR A 261 -3.51 18.99 20.81
N ASN A 262 -4.16 18.62 21.90
CA ASN A 262 -4.33 19.46 23.08
C ASN A 262 -4.36 18.57 24.33
N GLU A 263 -3.77 19.05 25.42
CA GLU A 263 -3.76 18.32 26.70
C GLU A 263 -5.16 18.04 27.27
N ASN A 264 -6.12 18.93 26.96
CA ASN A 264 -7.52 18.80 27.39
C ASN A 264 -8.36 17.89 26.49
N ASN A 265 -7.82 17.40 25.37
CA ASN A 265 -8.53 16.43 24.54
C ASN A 265 -8.78 15.14 25.32
N VAL A 266 -9.92 14.54 25.05
CA VAL A 266 -10.38 13.29 25.69
C VAL A 266 -10.37 12.13 24.71
N PRO A 267 -10.25 10.87 25.17
CA PRO A 267 -10.40 9.72 24.29
C PRO A 267 -11.72 9.75 23.53
N LEU A 268 -11.65 9.53 22.21
CA LEU A 268 -12.83 9.47 21.36
C LEU A 268 -13.82 8.41 21.84
N LYS A 269 -15.08 8.80 22.04
CA LYS A 269 -16.16 7.83 22.24
C LYS A 269 -16.54 7.24 20.89
N ALA A 270 -16.10 5.99 20.64
CA ALA A 270 -16.29 5.32 19.37
C ALA A 270 -17.76 5.01 19.11
N LYS A 271 -18.25 5.31 17.90
CA LYS A 271 -19.60 4.92 17.44
C LYS A 271 -19.76 3.39 17.41
N LYS A 272 -18.69 2.70 17.04
CA LYS A 272 -18.58 1.24 16.96
C LYS A 272 -17.18 0.80 17.27
N HIS A 273 -17.03 -0.36 17.88
CA HIS A 273 -15.77 -1.06 18.06
C HIS A 273 -15.94 -2.56 17.83
N LEU A 274 -14.86 -3.23 17.48
CA LEU A 274 -14.82 -4.67 17.30
C LEU A 274 -14.57 -5.35 18.66
N ALA A 275 -15.30 -6.39 18.96
CA ALA A 275 -15.06 -7.24 20.11
C ALA A 275 -13.92 -8.22 19.81
N ILE A 276 -12.99 -8.39 20.76
CA ILE A 276 -11.94 -9.39 20.65
C ILE A 276 -12.47 -10.73 21.14
N SER A 277 -12.48 -11.73 20.24
CA SER A 277 -12.86 -13.10 20.60
C SER A 277 -11.64 -13.90 21.04
N LEU A 278 -11.73 -14.54 22.19
CA LEU A 278 -10.72 -15.50 22.70
C LEU A 278 -11.09 -16.95 22.40
N LYS A 279 -12.18 -17.20 21.67
CA LYS A 279 -12.62 -18.57 21.34
C LYS A 279 -11.71 -19.24 20.29
N GLY A 280 -10.91 -18.46 19.57
CA GLY A 280 -10.20 -18.93 18.38
C GLY A 280 -11.14 -19.15 17.18
N ILE A 281 -10.62 -19.79 16.15
CA ILE A 281 -11.32 -20.20 14.95
C ILE A 281 -11.00 -21.67 14.66
N ASN A 282 -11.92 -22.39 14.01
CA ASN A 282 -11.73 -23.76 13.55
C ASN A 282 -11.67 -23.79 12.02
N GLU A 283 -11.18 -24.88 11.46
CA GLU A 283 -11.23 -25.12 10.02
C GLU A 283 -12.70 -25.15 9.57
N GLY A 284 -13.00 -24.37 8.53
CA GLY A 284 -14.35 -24.22 8.00
C GLY A 284 -15.18 -23.08 8.62
N ASP A 285 -14.69 -22.43 9.67
CA ASP A 285 -15.33 -21.21 10.19
C ASP A 285 -15.21 -20.07 9.17
N TYR A 286 -16.25 -19.24 9.09
CA TYR A 286 -16.23 -18.05 8.24
C TYR A 286 -15.24 -17.00 8.78
N ALA A 287 -14.41 -16.47 7.88
CA ALA A 287 -13.52 -15.35 8.16
C ALA A 287 -13.53 -14.35 6.99
N MET A 288 -13.41 -13.07 7.30
CA MET A 288 -13.26 -12.01 6.32
C MET A 288 -12.25 -10.97 6.79
N ILE A 289 -11.65 -10.27 5.84
CA ILE A 289 -10.81 -9.10 6.09
C ILE A 289 -11.56 -7.87 5.57
N MET A 290 -11.67 -6.84 6.41
CA MET A 290 -12.25 -5.55 6.07
C MET A 290 -11.20 -4.46 6.24
N GLY A 291 -11.04 -3.60 5.24
CA GLY A 291 -10.07 -2.52 5.35
C GLY A 291 -9.72 -1.86 4.03
N PHE A 292 -8.55 -1.22 4.02
CA PHE A 292 -8.03 -0.39 2.95
C PHE A 292 -6.73 -1.01 2.39
N PRO A 293 -6.84 -1.99 1.50
CA PRO A 293 -5.67 -2.66 0.94
C PRO A 293 -4.89 -1.73 0.01
N GLY A 294 -3.64 -2.11 -0.29
CA GLY A 294 -2.84 -1.47 -1.33
C GLY A 294 -3.45 -1.67 -2.73
N SER A 295 -2.64 -2.00 -3.70
CA SER A 295 -3.10 -2.23 -5.08
C SER A 295 -2.77 -3.63 -5.57
N THR A 296 -3.70 -4.24 -6.32
CA THR A 296 -3.50 -5.49 -7.03
C THR A 296 -4.04 -5.33 -8.45
N ASN A 297 -3.21 -5.64 -9.45
CA ASN A 297 -3.59 -5.61 -10.85
C ASN A 297 -3.81 -7.05 -11.34
N ARG A 298 -5.08 -7.45 -11.51
CA ARG A 298 -5.45 -8.82 -11.90
C ARG A 298 -5.59 -8.99 -13.40
N TYR A 299 -6.03 -7.94 -14.09
CA TYR A 299 -6.48 -8.02 -15.49
C TYR A 299 -5.46 -7.44 -16.48
N LEU A 300 -4.17 -7.47 -16.12
CA LEU A 300 -3.10 -7.06 -17.02
C LEU A 300 -2.96 -8.04 -18.18
N THR A 301 -2.62 -7.52 -19.36
CA THR A 301 -2.17 -8.32 -20.51
C THR A 301 -0.78 -8.90 -20.28
N GLN A 302 -0.35 -9.80 -21.15
CA GLN A 302 1.00 -10.36 -21.09
C GLN A 302 2.07 -9.24 -21.22
N SER A 303 1.86 -8.29 -22.12
CA SER A 303 2.80 -7.19 -22.35
C SER A 303 2.90 -6.26 -21.12
N GLU A 304 1.78 -5.97 -20.46
CA GLU A 304 1.77 -5.19 -19.22
C GLU A 304 2.49 -5.90 -18.07
N VAL A 305 2.34 -7.23 -17.94
CA VAL A 305 3.09 -8.03 -16.96
C VAL A 305 4.59 -7.97 -17.25
N LYS A 306 5.01 -8.11 -18.53
CA LYS A 306 6.41 -7.95 -18.94
C LYS A 306 6.94 -6.54 -18.61
N GLN A 307 6.16 -5.49 -18.93
CA GLN A 307 6.51 -4.12 -18.58
C GLN A 307 6.70 -3.96 -17.07
N ARG A 308 5.82 -4.54 -16.24
CA ARG A 308 5.96 -4.54 -14.79
C ARG A 308 7.27 -5.16 -14.33
N MET A 309 7.65 -6.30 -14.90
CA MET A 309 8.89 -6.98 -14.58
C MET A 309 10.12 -6.15 -14.94
N HIS A 310 10.19 -5.66 -16.19
CA HIS A 310 11.39 -5.03 -16.75
C HIS A 310 11.48 -3.54 -16.47
N SER A 311 10.39 -2.79 -16.64
CA SER A 311 10.45 -1.33 -16.54
C SER A 311 10.17 -0.79 -15.13
N THR A 312 9.66 -1.65 -14.23
CA THR A 312 9.40 -1.23 -12.83
C THR A 312 10.22 -2.06 -11.83
N ASN A 313 10.10 -3.39 -11.86
CA ASN A 313 10.70 -4.23 -10.83
C ASN A 313 12.23 -4.33 -10.96
N GLU A 314 12.77 -4.53 -12.15
CA GLU A 314 14.24 -4.64 -12.34
C GLU A 314 15.00 -3.38 -11.91
N PRO A 315 14.65 -2.15 -12.36
CA PRO A 315 15.30 -0.95 -11.86
C PRO A 315 15.23 -0.83 -10.34
N ARG A 316 14.06 -1.10 -9.76
CA ARG A 316 13.86 -1.06 -8.32
C ARG A 316 14.73 -2.08 -7.59
N ILE A 317 14.85 -3.30 -8.09
CA ILE A 317 15.68 -4.36 -7.51
C ILE A 317 17.14 -3.92 -7.49
N ARG A 318 17.66 -3.41 -8.60
CA ARG A 318 19.05 -3.00 -8.70
C ARG A 318 19.37 -1.79 -7.81
N ILE A 319 18.60 -0.71 -7.95
CA ILE A 319 18.87 0.55 -7.26
C ILE A 319 18.69 0.41 -5.75
N ARG A 320 17.56 -0.18 -5.32
CA ARG A 320 17.33 -0.38 -3.90
C ARG A 320 18.28 -1.39 -3.29
N GLY A 321 18.72 -2.42 -4.02
CA GLY A 321 19.73 -3.36 -3.54
C GLY A 321 21.01 -2.64 -3.11
N VAL A 322 21.58 -1.80 -3.98
CA VAL A 322 22.77 -1.01 -3.68
C VAL A 322 22.52 -0.05 -2.50
N ARG A 323 21.39 0.65 -2.48
CA ARG A 323 21.02 1.52 -1.35
C ARG A 323 20.93 0.75 -0.03
N GLN A 324 20.28 -0.41 -0.02
CA GLN A 324 20.13 -1.24 1.18
C GLN A 324 21.47 -1.71 1.74
N ASP A 325 22.41 -2.06 0.89
CA ASP A 325 23.76 -2.47 1.33
C ASP A 325 24.50 -1.33 2.04
N VAL A 326 24.43 -0.10 1.50
CA VAL A 326 25.00 1.08 2.15
C VAL A 326 24.31 1.33 3.51
N LEU A 327 22.98 1.42 3.53
CA LEU A 327 22.23 1.71 4.75
C LEU A 327 22.46 0.64 5.83
N LYS A 328 22.43 -0.65 5.46
CA LYS A 328 22.65 -1.76 6.39
C LYS A 328 24.03 -1.66 7.08
N LYS A 329 25.07 -1.29 6.32
CA LYS A 329 26.41 -1.10 6.87
C LYS A 329 26.48 0.06 7.86
N GLU A 330 25.90 1.20 7.51
CA GLU A 330 25.93 2.39 8.35
C GLU A 330 25.07 2.22 9.61
N MET A 331 23.89 1.61 9.47
CA MET A 331 23.01 1.29 10.59
C MET A 331 23.64 0.28 11.58
N ALA A 332 24.44 -0.66 11.07
CA ALA A 332 25.16 -1.61 11.93
C ALA A 332 26.33 -0.96 12.71
N ALA A 333 26.86 0.15 12.18
CA ALA A 333 27.99 0.86 12.79
C ALA A 333 27.56 1.89 13.85
N SER A 334 26.29 2.31 13.90
CA SER A 334 25.82 3.38 14.79
C SER A 334 24.35 3.21 15.16
N ASP A 335 24.06 3.13 16.47
CA ASP A 335 22.69 3.09 16.99
C ASP A 335 21.90 4.35 16.61
N LYS A 336 22.54 5.52 16.61
CA LYS A 336 21.91 6.75 16.16
C LYS A 336 21.44 6.61 14.71
N VAL A 337 22.31 6.19 13.79
CA VAL A 337 21.97 5.99 12.38
C VAL A 337 20.93 4.88 12.21
N ARG A 338 21.02 3.81 13.00
CA ARG A 338 20.01 2.73 12.99
C ARG A 338 18.62 3.27 13.29
N ILE A 339 18.48 4.11 14.31
CA ILE A 339 17.20 4.73 14.67
C ILE A 339 16.76 5.71 13.57
N GLN A 340 17.65 6.60 13.09
CA GLN A 340 17.32 7.59 12.06
C GLN A 340 16.84 6.97 10.76
N TYR A 341 17.40 5.83 10.36
CA TYR A 341 17.10 5.18 9.07
C TYR A 341 16.14 3.99 9.17
N ALA A 342 15.67 3.60 10.36
CA ALA A 342 14.85 2.42 10.58
C ALA A 342 13.62 2.35 9.65
N SER A 343 12.79 3.39 9.62
CA SER A 343 11.59 3.44 8.79
C SER A 343 11.91 3.58 7.30
N LYS A 344 12.92 4.39 6.95
CA LYS A 344 13.39 4.57 5.56
C LYS A 344 13.92 3.26 4.98
N TYR A 345 14.72 2.54 5.76
CA TYR A 345 15.24 1.22 5.40
C TYR A 345 14.12 0.21 5.23
N ALA A 346 13.22 0.11 6.21
CA ALA A 346 12.09 -0.82 6.18
C ALA A 346 11.17 -0.57 4.97
N GLY A 347 10.79 0.68 4.72
CA GLY A 347 9.98 1.04 3.56
C GLY A 347 10.65 0.72 2.23
N SER A 348 11.94 1.03 2.10
CA SER A 348 12.72 0.71 0.90
C SER A 348 12.82 -0.81 0.69
N SER A 349 13.15 -1.56 1.75
CA SER A 349 13.27 -3.01 1.73
C SER A 349 11.96 -3.69 1.36
N ASN A 350 10.83 -3.20 1.86
CA ASN A 350 9.52 -3.77 1.56
C ASN A 350 9.24 -3.80 0.04
N TYR A 351 9.44 -2.69 -0.65
CA TYR A 351 9.26 -2.62 -2.11
C TYR A 351 10.33 -3.42 -2.88
N TRP A 352 11.56 -3.44 -2.38
CA TRP A 352 12.66 -4.22 -2.95
C TRP A 352 12.35 -5.71 -2.93
N LYS A 353 12.01 -6.24 -1.75
CA LYS A 353 11.62 -7.63 -1.56
C LYS A 353 10.35 -8.00 -2.33
N ASN A 354 9.36 -7.12 -2.37
CA ASN A 354 8.16 -7.32 -3.17
C ASN A 354 8.49 -7.47 -4.66
N SER A 355 9.37 -6.62 -5.20
CA SER A 355 9.76 -6.68 -6.62
C SER A 355 10.51 -7.97 -6.96
N ILE A 356 11.41 -8.43 -6.08
CA ILE A 356 12.12 -9.71 -6.22
C ILE A 356 11.12 -10.88 -6.19
N GLY A 357 10.27 -10.92 -5.17
CA GLY A 357 9.28 -11.98 -4.98
C GLY A 357 8.25 -12.01 -6.11
N MET A 358 7.81 -10.84 -6.59
CA MET A 358 6.86 -10.74 -7.70
C MET A 358 7.46 -11.30 -9.00
N ASN A 359 8.67 -10.89 -9.39
CA ASN A 359 9.32 -11.42 -10.59
C ASN A 359 9.51 -12.94 -10.50
N LYS A 360 9.95 -13.43 -9.33
CA LYS A 360 10.07 -14.86 -9.08
C LYS A 360 8.72 -15.58 -9.22
N ALA A 361 7.67 -15.06 -8.58
CA ALA A 361 6.34 -15.67 -8.62
C ALA A 361 5.74 -15.68 -10.03
N ILE A 362 5.94 -14.63 -10.83
CA ILE A 362 5.50 -14.57 -12.23
C ILE A 362 6.16 -15.69 -13.05
N ILE A 363 7.45 -15.90 -12.84
CA ILE A 363 8.20 -16.96 -13.55
C ILE A 363 7.79 -18.35 -13.08
N ASP A 364 7.83 -18.60 -11.77
CA ASP A 364 7.57 -19.91 -11.17
C ASP A 364 6.14 -20.41 -11.47
N ASN A 365 5.16 -19.51 -11.51
CA ASN A 365 3.76 -19.85 -11.78
C ASN A 365 3.38 -19.71 -13.26
N LYS A 366 4.33 -19.50 -14.16
CA LYS A 366 4.09 -19.37 -15.60
C LYS A 366 2.99 -18.38 -15.95
N VAL A 367 3.02 -17.21 -15.27
CA VAL A 367 1.96 -16.20 -15.42
C VAL A 367 1.92 -15.65 -16.84
N LEU A 368 3.08 -15.48 -17.49
CA LEU A 368 3.14 -14.98 -18.88
C LEU A 368 2.48 -15.95 -19.86
N GLU A 369 2.69 -17.26 -19.69
CA GLU A 369 2.05 -18.30 -20.51
C GLU A 369 0.54 -18.32 -20.27
N THR A 370 0.11 -18.23 -19.02
CA THR A 370 -1.32 -18.16 -18.66
C THR A 370 -2.00 -16.95 -19.30
N LYS A 371 -1.32 -15.78 -19.29
CA LYS A 371 -1.84 -14.57 -19.93
C LYS A 371 -1.93 -14.72 -21.45
N ALA A 372 -0.92 -15.28 -22.10
CA ALA A 372 -0.96 -15.57 -23.53
C ALA A 372 -2.13 -16.50 -23.92
N GLU A 373 -2.40 -17.54 -23.10
CA GLU A 373 -3.57 -18.41 -23.32
C GLU A 373 -4.90 -17.68 -23.15
N GLN A 374 -5.00 -16.78 -22.15
CA GLN A 374 -6.19 -15.95 -21.94
C GLN A 374 -6.44 -15.01 -23.13
N GLU A 375 -5.40 -14.35 -23.64
CA GLU A 375 -5.45 -13.47 -24.80
C GLU A 375 -5.84 -14.24 -26.07
N ALA A 376 -5.30 -15.43 -26.28
CA ALA A 376 -5.69 -16.28 -27.42
C ALA A 376 -7.17 -16.68 -27.36
N LYS A 377 -7.68 -17.04 -26.17
CA LYS A 377 -9.11 -17.33 -25.94
C LYS A 377 -9.98 -16.11 -26.19
N PHE A 378 -9.53 -14.93 -25.73
CA PHE A 378 -10.23 -13.66 -25.95
C PHE A 378 -10.27 -13.29 -27.44
N ALA A 379 -9.15 -13.43 -28.16
CA ALA A 379 -9.10 -13.20 -29.61
C ALA A 379 -10.05 -14.11 -30.40
N ALA A 380 -10.13 -15.39 -30.02
CA ALA A 380 -11.07 -16.33 -30.63
C ALA A 380 -12.53 -15.93 -30.34
N PHE A 381 -12.83 -15.49 -29.11
CA PHE A 381 -14.15 -14.96 -28.75
C PHE A 381 -14.51 -13.70 -29.52
N ALA A 382 -13.60 -12.72 -29.59
CA ALA A 382 -13.79 -11.46 -30.33
C ALA A 382 -14.11 -11.71 -31.80
N LYS A 383 -13.34 -12.59 -32.45
CA LYS A 383 -13.55 -13.01 -33.84
C LYS A 383 -14.91 -13.69 -34.02
N ALA A 384 -15.29 -14.59 -33.12
CA ALA A 384 -16.59 -15.27 -33.18
C ALA A 384 -17.78 -14.31 -33.02
N LYS A 385 -17.58 -13.20 -32.28
CA LYS A 385 -18.58 -12.13 -32.13
C LYS A 385 -18.61 -11.13 -33.28
N GLY A 386 -17.59 -11.12 -34.15
CA GLY A 386 -17.42 -10.14 -35.21
C GLY A 386 -17.29 -8.70 -34.70
N ASN A 387 -16.74 -8.53 -33.49
CA ASN A 387 -16.53 -7.23 -32.87
C ASN A 387 -15.10 -6.76 -33.16
N THR A 388 -14.98 -5.83 -34.12
CA THR A 388 -13.69 -5.32 -34.59
C THR A 388 -12.90 -4.55 -33.52
N ASP A 389 -13.57 -3.93 -32.55
CA ASP A 389 -12.91 -3.20 -31.47
C ASP A 389 -12.29 -4.20 -30.49
N TYR A 390 -13.01 -5.29 -30.16
CA TYR A 390 -12.45 -6.36 -29.33
C TYR A 390 -11.27 -7.07 -30.00
N GLU A 391 -11.29 -7.24 -31.33
CA GLU A 391 -10.21 -7.88 -32.06
C GLU A 391 -8.89 -7.08 -32.01
N LYS A 392 -8.97 -5.76 -31.86
CA LYS A 392 -7.81 -4.85 -31.88
C LYS A 392 -7.26 -4.53 -30.48
N VAL A 393 -8.08 -4.61 -29.43
CA VAL A 393 -7.75 -4.04 -28.12
C VAL A 393 -6.42 -4.53 -27.55
N VAL A 394 -6.12 -5.84 -27.66
CA VAL A 394 -4.86 -6.39 -27.13
C VAL A 394 -3.66 -5.84 -27.93
N SER A 395 -3.75 -5.80 -29.24
CA SER A 395 -2.66 -5.27 -30.08
C SER A 395 -2.45 -3.76 -29.90
N GLU A 396 -3.50 -2.99 -29.63
CA GLU A 396 -3.41 -1.56 -29.29
C GLU A 396 -2.74 -1.35 -27.93
N ILE A 397 -3.08 -2.17 -26.94
CA ILE A 397 -2.40 -2.17 -25.64
C ILE A 397 -0.91 -2.53 -25.83
N ASP A 398 -0.59 -3.58 -26.57
CA ASP A 398 0.79 -3.99 -26.83
C ASP A 398 1.62 -2.88 -27.46
N ALA A 399 1.07 -2.19 -28.47
CA ALA A 399 1.72 -1.05 -29.12
C ALA A 399 1.95 0.12 -28.16
N ALA A 400 0.97 0.42 -27.31
CA ALA A 400 1.11 1.46 -26.27
C ALA A 400 2.18 1.10 -25.24
N ILE A 401 2.23 -0.17 -24.81
CA ILE A 401 3.23 -0.68 -23.88
C ILE A 401 4.63 -0.63 -24.49
N GLU A 402 4.81 -1.07 -25.73
CA GLU A 402 6.10 -1.01 -26.43
C GLU A 402 6.64 0.43 -26.49
N LYS A 403 5.79 1.38 -26.85
CA LYS A 403 6.14 2.80 -26.92
C LYS A 403 6.48 3.38 -25.53
N SER A 404 5.78 2.98 -24.49
CA SER A 404 5.96 3.53 -23.13
C SER A 404 7.10 2.87 -22.33
N ASN A 405 7.55 1.68 -22.71
CA ASN A 405 8.56 0.90 -21.97
C ASN A 405 9.85 1.68 -21.68
N PRO A 406 10.54 2.31 -22.65
CA PRO A 406 11.77 3.03 -22.37
C PRO A 406 11.52 4.26 -21.50
N ILE A 407 10.40 4.93 -21.67
CA ILE A 407 10.02 6.09 -20.86
C ILE A 407 9.80 5.68 -19.40
N LEU A 408 9.02 4.62 -19.18
CA LEU A 408 8.73 4.10 -17.85
C LEU A 408 9.99 3.58 -17.15
N TYR A 409 10.88 2.90 -17.89
CA TYR A 409 12.15 2.42 -17.36
C TYR A 409 13.03 3.58 -16.86
N ASN A 410 13.26 4.59 -17.71
CA ASN A 410 14.06 5.76 -17.36
C ASN A 410 13.46 6.56 -16.21
N TYR A 411 12.13 6.74 -16.24
CA TYR A 411 11.39 7.40 -15.16
C TYR A 411 11.46 6.63 -13.85
N THR A 412 11.40 5.30 -13.89
CA THR A 412 11.55 4.46 -12.70
C THR A 412 12.96 4.59 -12.12
N CYS A 413 14.01 4.54 -12.96
CA CYS A 413 15.39 4.77 -12.52
C CYS A 413 15.53 6.14 -11.86
N PHE A 414 15.01 7.19 -12.49
CA PHE A 414 15.03 8.55 -11.94
C PHE A 414 14.35 8.61 -10.54
N ARG A 415 13.16 8.07 -10.44
CA ARG A 415 12.43 8.06 -9.16
C ARG A 415 13.14 7.29 -8.06
N GLU A 416 13.66 6.12 -8.38
CA GLU A 416 14.33 5.27 -7.39
C GLU A 416 15.65 5.90 -6.89
N VAL A 417 16.34 6.65 -7.74
CA VAL A 417 17.60 7.35 -7.36
C VAL A 417 17.32 8.69 -6.67
N PHE A 418 16.54 9.58 -7.30
CA PHE A 418 16.42 10.97 -6.87
C PHE A 418 15.21 11.28 -5.99
N GLN A 419 14.18 10.44 -5.97
CA GLN A 419 13.00 10.62 -5.10
C GLN A 419 12.96 9.62 -3.95
N GLY A 420 13.53 8.42 -4.13
CA GLY A 420 13.50 7.36 -3.14
C GLY A 420 14.88 6.96 -2.59
N GLY A 421 15.95 7.39 -3.23
CA GLY A 421 17.33 7.01 -2.92
C GLY A 421 18.09 8.10 -2.17
N ILE A 422 18.38 9.20 -2.85
CA ILE A 422 19.20 10.31 -2.37
C ILE A 422 18.27 11.37 -1.75
N GLU A 423 18.50 11.73 -0.48
CA GLU A 423 17.59 12.59 0.26
C GLU A 423 17.86 14.08 0.01
N PHE A 424 19.12 14.51 0.00
CA PHE A 424 19.48 15.94 -0.16
C PHE A 424 18.97 16.55 -1.48
N GLY A 425 18.74 15.72 -2.49
CA GLY A 425 18.22 16.16 -3.79
C GLY A 425 16.72 16.44 -3.82
N THR A 426 15.97 15.92 -2.85
CA THR A 426 14.50 16.03 -2.83
C THR A 426 13.99 17.47 -2.91
N PRO A 427 14.53 18.47 -2.19
CA PRO A 427 14.10 19.86 -2.32
C PRO A 427 14.25 20.43 -3.74
N TYR A 428 15.24 19.96 -4.49
CA TYR A 428 15.50 20.47 -5.85
C TYR A 428 14.44 20.00 -6.87
N LEU A 429 13.74 18.91 -6.61
CA LEU A 429 12.72 18.37 -7.51
C LEU A 429 11.48 19.29 -7.66
N ILE A 430 11.29 20.22 -6.73
CA ILE A 430 10.19 21.20 -6.79
C ILE A 430 10.60 22.56 -7.37
N LEU A 431 11.88 22.76 -7.70
CA LEU A 431 12.39 24.03 -8.21
C LEU A 431 11.83 24.42 -9.58
N ASP A 432 11.42 23.46 -10.40
CA ASP A 432 10.88 23.75 -11.73
C ASP A 432 9.57 24.56 -11.64
N LYS A 433 8.70 24.24 -10.66
CA LYS A 433 7.50 25.03 -10.39
C LYS A 433 7.82 26.45 -9.96
N LEU A 434 8.89 26.62 -9.17
CA LEU A 434 9.36 27.95 -8.76
C LEU A 434 9.94 28.71 -9.95
N LYS A 435 10.74 28.05 -10.83
CA LYS A 435 11.25 28.67 -12.04
C LYS A 435 10.15 29.15 -12.97
N GLU A 436 9.11 28.33 -13.18
CA GLU A 436 7.94 28.73 -13.98
C GLU A 436 7.20 29.92 -13.37
N ALA A 437 6.95 29.90 -12.07
CA ALA A 437 6.31 31.00 -11.38
C ALA A 437 7.12 32.31 -11.52
N ILE A 438 8.46 32.25 -11.41
CA ILE A 438 9.36 33.40 -11.61
C ILE A 438 9.29 33.88 -13.06
N LYS A 439 9.35 32.97 -14.05
CA LYS A 439 9.23 33.30 -15.48
C LYS A 439 7.92 34.02 -15.80
N ASN A 440 6.83 33.55 -15.20
CA ASN A 440 5.50 34.11 -15.37
C ASN A 440 5.24 35.36 -14.51
N LYS A 441 6.21 35.76 -13.67
CA LYS A 441 6.11 36.88 -12.71
C LYS A 441 4.90 36.75 -11.75
N ASP A 442 4.48 35.52 -11.46
CA ASP A 442 3.37 35.22 -10.56
C ASP A 442 3.85 35.25 -9.10
N LYS A 443 3.64 36.38 -8.45
CA LYS A 443 4.09 36.61 -7.08
C LYS A 443 3.46 35.66 -6.05
N GLU A 444 2.20 35.27 -6.24
CA GLU A 444 1.50 34.37 -5.35
C GLU A 444 2.06 32.95 -5.46
N ALA A 445 2.21 32.46 -6.69
CA ALA A 445 2.84 31.17 -6.96
C ALA A 445 4.31 31.12 -6.49
N ILE A 446 5.07 32.22 -6.65
CA ILE A 446 6.45 32.32 -6.14
C ILE A 446 6.47 32.13 -4.62
N ASN A 447 5.66 32.90 -3.87
CA ASN A 447 5.63 32.80 -2.42
C ASN A 447 5.20 31.39 -1.95
N LYS A 448 4.15 30.84 -2.56
CA LYS A 448 3.66 29.48 -2.26
C LYS A 448 4.75 28.43 -2.51
N ASN A 449 5.48 28.51 -3.62
CA ASN A 449 6.54 27.57 -3.93
C ASN A 449 7.77 27.72 -3.00
N ILE A 450 8.10 28.95 -2.56
CA ILE A 450 9.13 29.18 -1.56
C ILE A 450 8.75 28.56 -0.21
N GLU A 451 7.54 28.75 0.26
CA GLU A 451 7.08 28.13 1.52
C GLU A 451 7.03 26.59 1.40
N THR A 452 6.63 26.06 0.25
CA THR A 452 6.69 24.64 -0.03
C THR A 452 8.13 24.12 0.00
N LEU A 453 9.08 24.86 -0.60
CA LEU A 453 10.51 24.48 -0.59
C LEU A 453 11.08 24.47 0.83
N LYS A 454 10.79 25.51 1.63
CA LYS A 454 11.21 25.56 3.04
C LYS A 454 10.68 24.36 3.83
N LYS A 455 9.41 24.02 3.63
CA LYS A 455 8.79 22.86 4.28
C LYS A 455 9.45 21.57 3.88
N VAL A 456 9.62 21.30 2.58
CA VAL A 456 10.26 20.09 2.08
C VAL A 456 11.70 20.01 2.55
N TYR A 457 12.43 21.12 2.59
CA TYR A 457 13.79 21.16 3.14
C TYR A 457 13.81 20.76 4.61
N ALA A 458 12.92 21.32 5.43
CA ALA A 458 12.80 20.97 6.85
C ALA A 458 12.36 19.52 7.07
N ASP A 459 11.45 18.99 6.22
CA ASP A 459 10.98 17.61 6.28
C ASP A 459 12.10 16.61 5.94
N VAL A 460 13.00 16.95 5.00
CA VAL A 460 14.16 16.12 4.65
C VAL A 460 15.23 16.20 5.72
N HIS A 461 15.60 17.43 6.16
CA HIS A 461 16.69 17.68 7.11
C HIS A 461 16.21 17.66 8.57
N ASN A 462 15.31 16.76 8.90
CA ASN A 462 14.82 16.55 10.27
C ASN A 462 15.82 15.72 11.11
N LYS A 463 15.42 15.35 12.33
CA LYS A 463 16.23 14.53 13.24
C LYS A 463 16.65 13.17 12.65
N ASP A 464 15.95 12.66 11.64
CA ASP A 464 16.16 11.37 11.01
C ASP A 464 17.00 11.47 9.72
N TYR A 465 17.71 12.58 9.51
CA TYR A 465 18.64 12.78 8.41
C TYR A 465 20.09 12.71 8.90
N ASP A 466 20.94 12.02 8.14
CA ASP A 466 22.38 12.01 8.33
C ASP A 466 23.08 12.27 7.01
N HIS A 467 23.83 13.39 6.96
CA HIS A 467 24.49 13.88 5.76
C HIS A 467 25.55 12.90 5.22
N GLU A 468 26.33 12.25 6.11
CA GLU A 468 27.37 11.32 5.67
C GLU A 468 26.79 10.03 5.10
N VAL A 469 25.69 9.54 5.68
CA VAL A 469 24.96 8.38 5.15
C VAL A 469 24.41 8.70 3.76
N ASP A 470 23.74 9.86 3.60
CA ASP A 470 23.16 10.27 2.33
C ASP A 470 24.23 10.50 1.24
N ARG A 471 25.39 11.08 1.62
CA ARG A 471 26.56 11.21 0.73
C ARG A 471 27.07 9.85 0.24
N LYS A 472 27.15 8.85 1.12
CA LYS A 472 27.56 7.48 0.74
C LYS A 472 26.54 6.82 -0.18
N VAL A 473 25.26 7.03 0.08
CA VAL A 473 24.19 6.57 -0.82
C VAL A 473 24.31 7.22 -2.19
N ALA A 474 24.51 8.55 -2.26
CA ALA A 474 24.69 9.26 -3.51
C ALA A 474 25.91 8.76 -4.31
N LYS A 475 27.06 8.57 -3.65
CA LYS A 475 28.28 8.01 -4.27
C LYS A 475 28.05 6.62 -4.88
N ALA A 476 27.17 5.82 -4.29
CA ALA A 476 26.86 4.48 -4.80
C ALA A 476 25.80 4.50 -5.93
N LEU A 477 24.79 5.38 -5.82
CA LEU A 477 23.66 5.37 -6.75
C LEU A 477 23.89 6.18 -8.03
N LEU A 478 24.66 7.27 -7.98
CA LEU A 478 24.84 8.13 -9.16
C LEU A 478 25.56 7.41 -10.32
N PRO A 479 26.69 6.67 -10.10
CA PRO A 479 27.32 5.91 -11.18
C PRO A 479 26.39 4.81 -11.72
N LEU A 480 25.66 4.12 -10.85
CA LEU A 480 24.68 3.10 -11.24
C LEU A 480 23.58 3.68 -12.12
N TYR A 481 23.10 4.89 -11.81
CA TYR A 481 22.09 5.58 -12.62
C TYR A 481 22.59 5.83 -14.05
N ALA A 482 23.82 6.32 -14.19
CA ALA A 482 24.42 6.57 -15.51
C ALA A 482 24.71 5.28 -16.30
N GLU A 483 24.96 4.17 -15.61
CA GLU A 483 25.08 2.85 -16.26
C GLU A 483 23.71 2.34 -16.79
N MET A 484 22.64 2.61 -16.04
CA MET A 484 21.32 2.07 -16.32
C MET A 484 20.52 2.86 -17.35
N VAL A 485 20.75 4.18 -17.44
CA VAL A 485 19.95 5.08 -18.27
C VAL A 485 20.76 5.53 -19.49
N PRO A 486 20.19 5.47 -20.73
CA PRO A 486 20.87 5.96 -21.91
C PRO A 486 21.34 7.42 -21.77
N ALA A 487 22.50 7.75 -22.33
CA ALA A 487 23.13 9.06 -22.15
C ALA A 487 22.25 10.24 -22.62
N ASP A 488 21.47 10.06 -23.66
CA ASP A 488 20.53 11.05 -24.21
C ASP A 488 19.25 11.19 -23.34
N ALA A 489 18.98 10.26 -22.44
CA ALA A 489 17.88 10.31 -21.49
C ALA A 489 18.30 10.79 -20.09
N LEU A 490 19.59 11.05 -19.86
CA LEU A 490 20.05 11.62 -18.59
C LEU A 490 19.58 13.06 -18.42
N PRO A 491 19.11 13.45 -17.21
CA PRO A 491 18.69 14.82 -16.94
C PRO A 491 19.86 15.81 -17.15
N ALA A 492 19.55 17.01 -17.63
CA ALA A 492 20.57 18.04 -17.88
C ALA A 492 21.44 18.36 -16.65
N PHE A 493 20.87 18.34 -15.44
CA PHE A 493 21.66 18.56 -14.22
C PHE A 493 22.68 17.47 -13.98
N TYR A 494 22.41 16.22 -14.38
CA TYR A 494 23.34 15.11 -14.25
C TYR A 494 24.58 15.34 -15.13
N THR A 495 24.37 15.71 -16.39
CA THR A 495 25.45 15.95 -17.34
C THR A 495 26.22 17.23 -17.04
N THR A 496 25.53 18.28 -16.56
CA THR A 496 26.17 19.59 -16.31
C THR A 496 26.86 19.67 -14.96
N CYS A 497 26.31 19.07 -13.90
CA CYS A 497 26.81 19.20 -12.53
C CYS A 497 27.62 18.01 -12.04
N LEU A 498 27.32 16.80 -12.51
CA LEU A 498 27.88 15.56 -11.94
C LEU A 498 28.97 14.94 -12.81
N LEU A 499 28.91 15.05 -14.15
CA LEU A 499 30.01 14.57 -15.02
C LEU A 499 31.28 15.40 -14.94
N TYR A 500 31.14 16.69 -14.66
CA TYR A 500 32.33 17.57 -14.44
C TYR A 500 32.99 17.40 -13.08
N THR A 501 32.44 16.56 -12.19
CA THR A 501 32.90 16.38 -10.81
C THR A 501 33.49 15.00 -10.53
N SER A 502 33.73 14.17 -11.56
CA SER A 502 34.30 12.83 -11.33
C SER A 502 35.73 12.89 -10.69
N ASP A 503 36.46 13.99 -10.87
CA ASP A 503 37.77 14.23 -10.19
C ASP A 503 37.66 15.32 -9.09
N ALA A 504 36.59 16.11 -9.04
CA ALA A 504 36.41 17.19 -8.07
C ALA A 504 35.29 16.95 -7.05
N ALA A 505 34.65 15.77 -7.10
CA ALA A 505 33.55 15.43 -6.20
C ALA A 505 33.99 15.20 -4.74
N ASP A 506 35.28 14.96 -4.50
CA ASP A 506 35.79 14.81 -3.14
C ASP A 506 35.90 16.14 -2.39
N ASP A 507 36.09 17.28 -3.10
CA ASP A 507 36.32 18.57 -2.45
C ASP A 507 35.10 19.52 -2.42
N ARG A 508 34.02 19.28 -3.21
CA ARG A 508 32.90 20.21 -3.32
C ARG A 508 31.59 19.76 -2.70
N ILE A 509 31.51 18.56 -2.16
CA ILE A 509 30.37 18.11 -1.34
C ILE A 509 30.58 18.45 0.15
N SER A 510 31.64 19.21 0.45
CA SER A 510 31.99 19.68 1.80
C SER A 510 31.59 21.13 2.07
N VAL A 511 30.53 21.66 1.43
CA VAL A 511 29.95 22.98 1.78
C VAL A 511 28.45 22.84 2.04
#